data_11d98c1d44134b22e7b9c1ea90fabea8
#
_entry.id   11d98c1d44134b22e7b9c1ea90fabea8
#
_cell.length_a   1.000
_cell.length_b   1.000
_cell.length_c   1.000
_cell.angle_alpha   90.00
_cell.angle_beta   90.00
_cell.angle_gamma   90.00
#
_symmetry.space_group_name_H-M   'P 1'
#
loop_
_entity.id
_entity.type
_entity.pdbx_description
1 polymer ?
#
loop_
_entity_poly.entity_id
_entity_poly.type
_entity_poly.pdbx_seq_one_letter_code
_entity_poly.pdbx_strand_id
1 'polypeptide(L)'
;ALDEAEAQCIDLGDENGFFSWLWNWLFGKKEEEYTGWLTKNGKTYYYSASTHKPVTGIQTVDGKLYYFDADGVMQKNVNFGIDVSKYQTNIDWNKIKKAGVNFVIIRIGYRGYGASGTLVKDPMFEEHFTNARNAGLKVGVYFFTQAVTEDEAREEAQGCNWALNGRKLDYPIYYDTEASTSPNGTGRADGLGKEDRTKCAIAFCEEVKSLGYKPGVYASTTWFRKRVDLDALRKYTIWNAHYGVSSSPIDCDMWQGTEK
;
A
#
# COMPACT_ATOMS: atom_id res chain seq x y z
N ALA A 1 35.65 24.79 -43.55
CA ALA A 1 36.54 25.90 -43.18
C ALA A 1 36.42 26.31 -41.72
N LEU A 2 35.41 25.85 -40.99
CA LEU A 2 35.24 26.06 -39.54
C LEU A 2 35.78 24.87 -38.74
N ASP A 3 35.78 23.66 -39.31
CA ASP A 3 36.21 22.45 -38.63
C ASP A 3 37.74 22.33 -38.41
N GLU A 4 38.56 23.00 -39.27
CA GLU A 4 40.02 22.98 -39.11
C GLU A 4 40.54 24.00 -38.08
N ALA A 5 39.75 25.03 -37.72
CA ALA A 5 40.15 26.03 -36.73
C ALA A 5 39.93 25.52 -35.26
N GLU A 6 39.01 24.64 -35.07
CA GLU A 6 38.73 24.07 -33.72
C GLU A 6 39.78 23.07 -33.24
N ALA A 7 40.47 22.40 -34.14
CA ALA A 7 41.47 21.36 -33.79
C ALA A 7 42.80 21.95 -33.26
N GLN A 8 43.10 23.22 -33.42
CA GLN A 8 44.38 23.81 -33.03
C GLN A 8 44.40 24.56 -31.68
N CYS A 9 43.26 24.66 -30.99
CA CYS A 9 43.15 25.37 -29.70
C CYS A 9 43.12 24.48 -28.45
N ILE A 10 43.54 23.22 -28.53
CA ILE A 10 43.24 22.23 -27.49
C ILE A 10 44.47 21.75 -26.73
N ASP A 11 45.38 22.61 -26.35
CA ASP A 11 46.40 22.20 -25.35
C ASP A 11 46.88 23.37 -24.49
N LEU A 12 45.98 23.97 -23.76
CA LEU A 12 46.25 24.73 -22.55
C LEU A 12 45.76 23.88 -21.38
N GLY A 13 46.66 23.13 -20.80
CA GLY A 13 46.39 22.25 -19.68
C GLY A 13 45.47 22.90 -18.64
N ASP A 14 44.30 22.38 -18.49
CA ASP A 14 43.29 22.83 -17.51
C ASP A 14 43.65 22.22 -16.13
N GLU A 15 44.65 22.79 -15.50
CA GLU A 15 45.05 22.37 -14.13
C GLU A 15 43.94 22.64 -13.08
N ASN A 16 42.87 23.38 -13.43
CA ASN A 16 41.79 23.75 -12.48
C ASN A 16 40.39 23.28 -12.87
N GLY A 17 40.22 22.49 -13.95
CA GLY A 17 38.91 21.99 -14.36
C GLY A 17 37.93 23.07 -14.90
N PHE A 18 38.39 24.35 -15.05
CA PHE A 18 37.54 25.47 -15.49
C PHE A 18 37.10 25.33 -16.95
N PHE A 19 37.98 24.91 -17.83
CA PHE A 19 37.62 24.70 -19.25
C PHE A 19 36.74 23.46 -19.42
N SER A 20 36.96 22.44 -18.64
CA SER A 20 36.10 21.25 -18.61
C SER A 20 34.71 21.62 -18.10
N TRP A 21 34.58 22.46 -17.06
CA TRP A 21 33.32 22.97 -16.56
C TRP A 21 32.63 23.87 -17.58
N LEU A 22 33.38 24.83 -18.23
CA LEU A 22 32.87 25.74 -19.23
C LEU A 22 32.43 24.99 -20.49
N TRP A 23 33.19 23.97 -20.92
CA TRP A 23 32.84 23.10 -22.03
C TRP A 23 31.57 22.33 -21.77
N ASN A 24 31.45 21.74 -20.58
CA ASN A 24 30.21 21.06 -20.15
C ASN A 24 29.03 22.03 -19.99
N TRP A 25 29.25 23.26 -19.62
CA TRP A 25 28.21 24.28 -19.54
C TRP A 25 27.78 24.81 -20.93
N LEU A 26 28.70 25.02 -21.86
CA LEU A 26 28.42 25.52 -23.22
C LEU A 26 27.97 24.42 -24.19
N PHE A 27 28.53 23.24 -24.06
CA PHE A 27 28.35 22.12 -24.98
C PHE A 27 27.98 20.83 -24.24
N GLY A 28 27.59 20.95 -22.97
CA GLY A 28 27.18 19.80 -22.15
C GLY A 28 26.25 18.91 -22.94
N LYS A 29 26.58 17.64 -23.04
CA LYS A 29 25.72 16.64 -23.67
C LYS A 29 24.30 16.87 -23.15
N LYS A 30 23.38 17.25 -24.03
CA LYS A 30 21.96 17.15 -23.78
C LYS A 30 21.77 15.73 -23.25
N GLU A 31 21.46 15.56 -21.96
CA GLU A 31 21.11 14.23 -21.45
C GLU A 31 20.06 13.70 -22.41
N GLU A 32 20.35 12.59 -23.08
CA GLU A 32 19.37 11.99 -23.97
C GLU A 32 18.12 11.77 -23.13
N GLU A 33 17.04 12.46 -23.49
CA GLU A 33 15.74 12.34 -22.84
C GLU A 33 15.23 10.91 -23.03
N TYR A 34 15.67 10.02 -22.14
CA TYR A 34 15.36 8.62 -22.23
C TYR A 34 13.94 8.34 -21.71
N THR A 35 13.23 7.45 -22.37
CA THR A 35 11.89 7.01 -21.96
C THR A 35 11.78 5.49 -22.08
N GLY A 36 10.95 4.88 -21.21
CA GLY A 36 10.71 3.43 -21.23
C GLY A 36 11.70 2.63 -20.41
N TRP A 37 11.85 1.35 -20.75
CA TRP A 37 12.64 0.40 -20.00
C TRP A 37 14.15 0.55 -20.27
N LEU A 38 14.96 0.60 -19.21
CA LEU A 38 16.41 0.59 -19.27
C LEU A 38 16.99 -0.41 -18.28
N THR A 39 17.87 -1.30 -18.77
CA THR A 39 18.68 -2.15 -17.90
C THR A 39 20.14 -1.73 -17.98
N LYS A 40 20.71 -1.34 -16.83
CA LYS A 40 22.11 -0.90 -16.70
C LYS A 40 22.73 -1.53 -15.46
N ASN A 41 23.90 -2.13 -15.59
CA ASN A 41 24.64 -2.78 -14.47
C ASN A 41 23.78 -3.80 -13.70
N GLY A 42 22.95 -4.58 -14.39
CA GLY A 42 22.07 -5.59 -13.79
C GLY A 42 20.82 -5.04 -13.07
N LYS A 43 20.63 -3.72 -13.04
CA LYS A 43 19.46 -3.03 -12.48
C LYS A 43 18.53 -2.59 -13.60
N THR A 44 17.22 -2.75 -13.40
CA THR A 44 16.20 -2.37 -14.38
C THR A 44 15.42 -1.17 -13.87
N TYR A 45 15.19 -0.20 -14.74
CA TYR A 45 14.52 1.07 -14.49
C TYR A 45 13.41 1.26 -15.53
N TYR A 46 12.42 2.08 -15.21
CA TYR A 46 11.46 2.60 -16.18
C TYR A 46 11.45 4.12 -16.12
N TYR A 47 11.72 4.76 -17.25
CA TYR A 47 11.78 6.22 -17.36
C TYR A 47 10.44 6.77 -17.83
N SER A 48 9.89 7.72 -17.10
CA SER A 48 8.65 8.39 -17.43
C SER A 48 8.77 9.19 -18.74
N ALA A 49 7.78 9.07 -19.61
CA ALA A 49 7.73 9.85 -20.85
C ALA A 49 7.52 11.34 -20.61
N SER A 50 6.98 11.74 -19.46
CA SER A 50 6.71 13.14 -19.14
C SER A 50 7.86 13.84 -18.41
N THR A 51 8.65 13.10 -17.62
CA THR A 51 9.72 13.69 -16.79
C THR A 51 11.11 13.28 -17.22
N HIS A 52 11.23 12.23 -18.06
CA HIS A 52 12.49 11.61 -18.49
C HIS A 52 13.36 11.12 -17.31
N LYS A 53 12.72 10.87 -16.15
CA LYS A 53 13.37 10.39 -14.93
C LYS A 53 12.89 8.98 -14.59
N PRO A 54 13.69 8.18 -13.87
CA PRO A 54 13.23 6.90 -13.34
C PRO A 54 12.00 7.09 -12.47
N VAL A 55 11.00 6.25 -12.66
CA VAL A 55 9.83 6.21 -11.78
C VAL A 55 10.17 5.48 -10.48
N THR A 56 9.44 5.77 -9.40
CA THR A 56 9.59 5.14 -8.08
C THR A 56 8.22 4.69 -7.55
N GLY A 57 8.21 3.84 -6.53
CA GLY A 57 6.98 3.32 -5.93
C GLY A 57 6.25 2.32 -6.81
N ILE A 58 4.95 2.14 -6.56
CA ILE A 58 4.10 1.23 -7.32
C ILE A 58 3.68 1.92 -8.63
N GLN A 59 3.92 1.24 -9.76
CA GLN A 59 3.62 1.76 -11.09
C GLN A 59 2.86 0.71 -11.92
N THR A 60 1.99 1.19 -12.79
CA THR A 60 1.37 0.35 -13.82
C THR A 60 2.01 0.69 -15.17
N VAL A 61 2.69 -0.28 -15.77
CA VAL A 61 3.32 -0.16 -17.10
C VAL A 61 2.74 -1.25 -18.00
N ASP A 62 2.19 -0.85 -19.15
CA ASP A 62 1.57 -1.77 -20.12
C ASP A 62 0.56 -2.73 -19.47
N GLY A 63 -0.25 -2.21 -18.53
CA GLY A 63 -1.28 -2.97 -17.84
C GLY A 63 -0.78 -3.97 -16.79
N LYS A 64 0.50 -3.91 -16.41
CA LYS A 64 1.12 -4.74 -15.35
C LYS A 64 1.64 -3.88 -14.22
N LEU A 65 1.56 -4.41 -13.01
CA LEU A 65 2.07 -3.77 -11.80
C LEU A 65 3.56 -4.05 -11.63
N TYR A 66 4.29 -3.01 -11.25
CA TYR A 66 5.72 -3.05 -10.90
C TYR A 66 5.96 -2.21 -9.65
N TYR A 67 7.02 -2.55 -8.94
CA TYR A 67 7.50 -1.74 -7.82
C TYR A 67 8.95 -1.34 -8.06
N PHE A 68 9.22 -0.05 -7.93
CA PHE A 68 10.54 0.56 -8.03
C PHE A 68 10.90 1.17 -6.68
N ASP A 69 12.10 0.90 -6.19
CA ASP A 69 12.58 1.48 -4.93
C ASP A 69 12.84 3.00 -5.05
N ALA A 70 13.39 3.61 -4.00
CA ALA A 70 13.68 5.03 -3.96
C ALA A 70 14.72 5.49 -5.00
N ASP A 71 15.57 4.56 -5.45
CA ASP A 71 16.58 4.80 -6.49
C ASP A 71 16.02 4.52 -7.90
N GLY A 72 14.75 4.17 -8.02
CA GLY A 72 14.09 3.82 -9.28
C GLY A 72 14.43 2.42 -9.80
N VAL A 73 15.00 1.55 -8.98
CA VAL A 73 15.35 0.18 -9.37
C VAL A 73 14.14 -0.73 -9.22
N MET A 74 13.77 -1.42 -10.31
CA MET A 74 12.67 -2.40 -10.30
C MET A 74 12.98 -3.54 -9.33
N GLN A 75 12.08 -3.77 -8.40
CA GLN A 75 12.16 -4.86 -7.44
C GLN A 75 11.48 -6.11 -7.97
N LYS A 76 12.13 -7.27 -7.79
CA LYS A 76 11.62 -8.58 -8.17
C LYS A 76 10.93 -9.24 -6.97
N ASN A 77 10.08 -10.23 -7.24
CA ASN A 77 9.40 -11.04 -6.21
C ASN A 77 8.49 -10.23 -5.27
N VAL A 78 7.89 -9.17 -5.78
CA VAL A 78 6.90 -8.37 -5.05
C VAL A 78 5.53 -9.03 -5.17
N ASN A 79 4.82 -9.18 -4.04
CA ASN A 79 3.44 -9.62 -4.03
C ASN A 79 2.52 -8.39 -4.07
N PHE A 80 1.81 -8.22 -5.18
CA PHE A 80 0.81 -7.16 -5.31
C PHE A 80 -0.55 -7.63 -4.83
N GLY A 81 -1.22 -6.78 -4.09
CA GLY A 81 -2.58 -6.97 -3.62
C GLY A 81 -3.43 -5.74 -3.88
N ILE A 82 -4.73 -5.93 -3.76
CA ILE A 82 -5.73 -4.88 -3.71
C ILE A 82 -6.58 -5.06 -2.47
N ASP A 83 -7.21 -4.00 -2.01
CA ASP A 83 -8.29 -4.08 -1.04
C ASP A 83 -9.60 -3.59 -1.68
N VAL A 84 -10.71 -4.20 -1.27
CA VAL A 84 -12.02 -3.95 -1.86
C VAL A 84 -13.14 -4.02 -0.81
N SER A 85 -14.22 -3.33 -1.10
CA SER A 85 -15.43 -3.28 -0.28
C SER A 85 -16.66 -3.07 -1.16
N LYS A 86 -17.80 -2.78 -0.55
CA LYS A 86 -19.04 -2.42 -1.26
C LYS A 86 -18.89 -1.25 -2.24
N TYR A 87 -17.81 -0.49 -2.15
CA TYR A 87 -17.59 0.67 -3.03
C TYR A 87 -16.96 0.30 -4.36
N GLN A 88 -16.32 -0.86 -4.46
CA GLN A 88 -15.76 -1.40 -5.69
C GLN A 88 -16.73 -2.43 -6.27
N THR A 89 -17.57 -2.01 -7.20
CA THR A 89 -18.50 -2.87 -7.94
C THR A 89 -17.95 -3.19 -9.34
N ASN A 90 -18.44 -4.26 -9.97
CA ASN A 90 -18.11 -4.63 -11.36
C ASN A 90 -16.60 -4.86 -11.62
N ILE A 91 -15.94 -5.56 -10.70
CA ILE A 91 -14.53 -5.87 -10.80
C ILE A 91 -14.29 -6.97 -11.86
N ASP A 92 -13.43 -6.70 -12.83
CA ASP A 92 -12.88 -7.74 -13.71
C ASP A 92 -11.69 -8.45 -13.04
N TRP A 93 -12.00 -9.48 -12.29
CA TRP A 93 -11.02 -10.26 -11.52
C TRP A 93 -9.95 -10.92 -12.40
N ASN A 94 -10.30 -11.29 -13.64
CA ASN A 94 -9.34 -11.86 -14.58
C ASN A 94 -8.34 -10.81 -15.07
N LYS A 95 -8.80 -9.59 -15.32
CA LYS A 95 -7.93 -8.46 -15.68
C LYS A 95 -6.99 -8.10 -14.53
N ILE A 96 -7.50 -8.06 -13.30
CA ILE A 96 -6.70 -7.82 -12.09
C ILE A 96 -5.62 -8.89 -11.94
N LYS A 97 -5.98 -10.17 -12.08
CA LYS A 97 -5.00 -11.27 -12.03
C LYS A 97 -3.93 -11.16 -13.11
N LYS A 98 -4.32 -10.82 -14.36
CA LYS A 98 -3.38 -10.59 -15.47
C LYS A 98 -2.45 -9.40 -15.25
N ALA A 99 -2.90 -8.38 -14.50
CA ALA A 99 -2.07 -7.24 -14.13
C ALA A 99 -0.98 -7.59 -13.10
N GLY A 100 -0.99 -8.79 -12.53
CA GLY A 100 0.02 -9.26 -11.58
C GLY A 100 -0.43 -9.23 -10.11
N VAL A 101 -1.71 -8.96 -9.84
CA VAL A 101 -2.25 -9.05 -8.47
C VAL A 101 -2.26 -10.50 -8.00
N ASN A 102 -1.75 -10.75 -6.80
CA ASN A 102 -1.61 -12.06 -6.20
C ASN A 102 -2.64 -12.32 -5.09
N PHE A 103 -3.09 -11.27 -4.42
CA PHE A 103 -4.02 -11.37 -3.29
C PHE A 103 -5.00 -10.20 -3.22
N VAL A 104 -6.04 -10.39 -2.43
CA VAL A 104 -7.03 -9.36 -2.13
C VAL A 104 -7.34 -9.37 -0.64
N ILE A 105 -7.53 -8.19 -0.05
CA ILE A 105 -8.05 -8.01 1.30
C ILE A 105 -9.47 -7.42 1.18
N ILE A 106 -10.48 -8.20 1.56
CA ILE A 106 -11.89 -7.88 1.33
C ILE A 106 -12.51 -7.36 2.61
N ARG A 107 -13.23 -6.23 2.57
CA ARG A 107 -14.02 -5.82 3.72
C ARG A 107 -15.09 -6.86 4.04
N ILE A 108 -14.97 -7.50 5.19
CA ILE A 108 -15.96 -8.48 5.63
C ILE A 108 -17.17 -7.83 6.30
N GLY A 109 -16.93 -6.69 6.95
CA GLY A 109 -17.98 -5.95 7.64
C GLY A 109 -17.46 -4.67 8.28
N TYR A 110 -18.35 -4.01 8.96
CA TYR A 110 -18.05 -2.77 9.71
C TYR A 110 -19.02 -2.61 10.88
N ARG A 111 -18.59 -1.85 11.89
CA ARG A 111 -19.51 -1.35 12.93
C ARG A 111 -20.04 0.02 12.53
N GLY A 112 -21.34 0.23 12.66
CA GLY A 112 -21.97 1.49 12.31
C GLY A 112 -21.49 2.67 13.18
N TYR A 113 -21.51 3.86 12.60
CA TYR A 113 -21.06 5.10 13.26
C TYR A 113 -21.99 5.59 14.38
N GLY A 114 -23.27 5.17 14.36
CA GLY A 114 -24.27 5.59 15.33
C GLY A 114 -24.06 5.02 16.73
N ALA A 115 -24.79 5.54 17.71
CA ALA A 115 -24.66 5.14 19.12
C ALA A 115 -24.90 3.64 19.35
N SER A 116 -25.78 3.00 18.57
CA SER A 116 -26.05 1.57 18.67
C SER A 116 -24.85 0.69 18.27
N GLY A 117 -23.93 1.21 17.46
CA GLY A 117 -22.77 0.46 17.00
C GLY A 117 -23.11 -0.89 16.37
N THR A 118 -24.16 -0.95 15.56
CA THR A 118 -24.63 -2.20 14.96
C THR A 118 -23.58 -2.81 14.03
N LEU A 119 -23.34 -4.11 14.14
CA LEU A 119 -22.47 -4.85 13.22
C LEU A 119 -23.19 -5.06 11.89
N VAL A 120 -22.50 -4.75 10.81
CA VAL A 120 -23.02 -4.89 9.45
C VAL A 120 -22.03 -5.68 8.62
N LYS A 121 -22.49 -6.78 8.03
CA LYS A 121 -21.72 -7.50 7.00
C LYS A 121 -21.65 -6.65 5.74
N ASP A 122 -20.48 -6.58 5.09
CA ASP A 122 -20.36 -5.88 3.81
C ASP A 122 -21.22 -6.58 2.75
N PRO A 123 -22.12 -5.87 2.06
CA PRO A 123 -23.04 -6.49 1.10
C PRO A 123 -22.34 -7.14 -0.09
N MET A 124 -21.11 -6.70 -0.45
CA MET A 124 -20.32 -7.27 -1.54
C MET A 124 -19.36 -8.36 -1.09
N PHE A 125 -19.29 -8.67 0.21
CA PHE A 125 -18.33 -9.63 0.74
C PHE A 125 -18.41 -11.00 0.06
N GLU A 126 -19.62 -11.57 -0.06
CA GLU A 126 -19.80 -12.90 -0.65
C GLU A 126 -19.39 -12.95 -2.13
N GLU A 127 -19.79 -11.94 -2.88
CA GLU A 127 -19.45 -11.82 -4.30
C GLU A 127 -17.95 -11.67 -4.49
N HIS A 128 -17.31 -10.73 -3.78
CA HIS A 128 -15.87 -10.52 -3.88
C HIS A 128 -15.08 -11.75 -3.46
N PHE A 129 -15.48 -12.40 -2.34
CA PHE A 129 -14.81 -13.60 -1.86
C PHE A 129 -14.84 -14.73 -2.90
N THR A 130 -16.03 -15.00 -3.45
CA THR A 130 -16.24 -16.05 -4.44
C THR A 130 -15.46 -15.76 -5.73
N ASN A 131 -15.58 -14.55 -6.25
CA ASN A 131 -14.96 -14.18 -7.52
C ASN A 131 -13.43 -14.09 -7.43
N ALA A 132 -12.90 -13.59 -6.33
CA ALA A 132 -11.45 -13.57 -6.07
C ALA A 132 -10.88 -14.99 -6.01
N ARG A 133 -11.55 -15.89 -5.29
CA ARG A 133 -11.16 -17.31 -5.21
C ARG A 133 -11.21 -18.00 -6.59
N ASN A 134 -12.26 -17.77 -7.36
CA ASN A 134 -12.41 -18.31 -8.72
C ASN A 134 -11.31 -17.79 -9.66
N ALA A 135 -10.84 -16.56 -9.50
CA ALA A 135 -9.70 -16.00 -10.22
C ALA A 135 -8.33 -16.51 -9.71
N GLY A 136 -8.30 -17.35 -8.70
CA GLY A 136 -7.07 -17.90 -8.11
C GLY A 136 -6.26 -16.87 -7.32
N LEU A 137 -6.92 -15.87 -6.73
CA LEU A 137 -6.31 -14.93 -5.80
C LEU A 137 -6.28 -15.52 -4.39
N LYS A 138 -5.23 -15.20 -3.63
CA LYS A 138 -5.20 -15.41 -2.19
C LYS A 138 -6.08 -14.37 -1.50
N VAL A 139 -6.73 -14.74 -0.40
CA VAL A 139 -7.71 -13.88 0.25
C VAL A 139 -7.38 -13.67 1.72
N GLY A 140 -7.43 -12.40 2.15
CA GLY A 140 -7.58 -11.96 3.51
C GLY A 140 -8.82 -11.08 3.66
N VAL A 141 -9.11 -10.64 4.87
CA VAL A 141 -10.26 -9.76 5.12
C VAL A 141 -9.91 -8.64 6.09
N TYR A 142 -10.68 -7.56 6.06
CA TYR A 142 -10.61 -6.51 7.07
C TYR A 142 -12.00 -6.16 7.61
N PHE A 143 -12.04 -5.73 8.86
CA PHE A 143 -13.25 -5.23 9.51
C PHE A 143 -13.03 -3.77 9.88
N PHE A 144 -13.85 -2.87 9.33
CA PHE A 144 -13.81 -1.44 9.66
C PHE A 144 -14.42 -1.22 11.04
N THR A 145 -13.55 -0.94 12.01
CA THR A 145 -13.95 -0.84 13.41
C THR A 145 -14.54 0.50 13.77
N GLN A 146 -15.52 0.46 14.66
CA GLN A 146 -15.98 1.58 15.47
C GLN A 146 -16.19 1.14 16.94
N ALA A 147 -15.48 0.09 17.37
CA ALA A 147 -15.48 -0.37 18.75
C ALA A 147 -14.93 0.71 19.69
N VAL A 148 -15.59 0.90 20.82
CA VAL A 148 -15.17 1.84 21.88
C VAL A 148 -14.82 1.10 23.17
N THR A 149 -15.02 -0.22 23.22
CA THR A 149 -14.62 -1.10 24.31
C THR A 149 -13.95 -2.37 23.76
N GLU A 150 -13.19 -3.05 24.63
CA GLU A 150 -12.59 -4.33 24.28
C GLU A 150 -13.63 -5.41 23.94
N ASP A 151 -14.78 -5.40 24.63
CA ASP A 151 -15.85 -6.37 24.37
C ASP A 151 -16.48 -6.14 22.99
N GLU A 152 -16.70 -4.91 22.60
CA GLU A 152 -17.14 -4.59 21.23
C GLU A 152 -16.12 -5.01 20.18
N ALA A 153 -14.83 -4.86 20.45
CA ALA A 153 -13.79 -5.32 19.54
C ALA A 153 -13.77 -6.86 19.41
N ARG A 154 -14.04 -7.61 20.49
CA ARG A 154 -14.23 -9.06 20.45
C ARG A 154 -15.48 -9.44 19.65
N GLU A 155 -16.59 -8.72 19.82
CA GLU A 155 -17.79 -8.93 19.02
C GLU A 155 -17.53 -8.75 17.52
N GLU A 156 -16.72 -7.77 17.13
CA GLU A 156 -16.31 -7.55 15.72
C GLU A 156 -15.55 -8.76 15.17
N ALA A 157 -14.62 -9.32 15.94
CA ALA A 157 -13.89 -10.53 15.59
C ALA A 157 -14.81 -11.77 15.45
N GLN A 158 -15.77 -11.93 16.39
CA GLN A 158 -16.78 -12.97 16.31
C GLN A 158 -17.71 -12.78 15.10
N GLY A 159 -18.06 -11.54 14.77
CA GLY A 159 -18.79 -11.19 13.55
C GLY A 159 -18.05 -11.60 12.28
N CYS A 160 -16.72 -11.41 12.23
CA CYS A 160 -15.89 -11.91 11.15
C CYS A 160 -15.94 -13.45 11.05
N ASN A 161 -15.79 -14.16 12.16
CA ASN A 161 -15.87 -15.61 12.19
C ASN A 161 -17.23 -16.13 11.72
N TRP A 162 -18.30 -15.51 12.19
CA TRP A 162 -19.67 -15.85 11.73
C TRP A 162 -19.81 -15.63 10.21
N ALA A 163 -19.37 -14.51 9.69
CA ALA A 163 -19.46 -14.20 8.25
C ALA A 163 -18.56 -15.12 7.40
N LEU A 164 -17.41 -15.54 7.91
CA LEU A 164 -16.52 -16.50 7.24
C LEU A 164 -17.13 -17.90 7.19
N ASN A 165 -17.93 -18.28 8.18
CA ASN A 165 -18.60 -19.59 8.23
C ASN A 165 -17.66 -20.76 7.93
N GLY A 166 -16.53 -20.83 8.62
CA GLY A 166 -15.52 -21.89 8.48
C GLY A 166 -14.60 -21.79 7.25
N ARG A 167 -14.76 -20.76 6.41
CA ARG A 167 -13.87 -20.52 5.25
C ARG A 167 -12.45 -20.20 5.71
N LYS A 168 -11.46 -20.80 5.04
CA LYS A 168 -10.04 -20.55 5.30
C LYS A 168 -9.58 -19.28 4.57
N LEU A 169 -8.66 -18.56 5.20
CA LEU A 169 -7.98 -17.40 4.67
C LEU A 169 -6.49 -17.70 4.42
N ASP A 170 -5.90 -17.01 3.44
CA ASP A 170 -4.46 -17.05 3.17
C ASP A 170 -3.73 -15.90 3.87
N TYR A 171 -4.44 -14.81 4.10
CA TYR A 171 -3.98 -13.58 4.76
C TYR A 171 -4.78 -13.32 6.04
N PRO A 172 -4.32 -12.41 6.92
CA PRO A 172 -4.99 -12.11 8.18
C PRO A 172 -6.44 -11.62 8.06
N ILE A 173 -7.11 -11.63 9.21
CA ILE A 173 -8.23 -10.76 9.51
C ILE A 173 -7.65 -9.48 10.12
N TYR A 174 -7.81 -8.35 9.43
CA TYR A 174 -7.27 -7.08 9.88
C TYR A 174 -8.31 -6.26 10.66
N TYR A 175 -7.89 -5.76 11.82
CA TYR A 175 -8.57 -4.70 12.55
C TYR A 175 -8.25 -3.38 11.85
N ASP A 176 -9.20 -2.82 11.14
CA ASP A 176 -9.03 -1.58 10.39
C ASP A 176 -9.47 -0.40 11.25
N THR A 177 -8.48 0.37 11.75
CA THR A 177 -8.69 1.54 12.59
C THR A 177 -8.21 2.82 11.93
N GLU A 178 -9.16 3.66 11.57
CA GLU A 178 -8.94 4.93 10.89
C GLU A 178 -10.05 5.93 11.24
N ALA A 179 -9.94 7.18 10.76
CA ALA A 179 -10.97 8.18 10.96
C ALA A 179 -12.26 7.76 10.25
N SER A 180 -13.40 7.98 10.88
CA SER A 180 -14.67 7.78 10.21
C SER A 180 -14.86 8.84 9.12
N THR A 181 -15.47 8.43 8.01
CA THR A 181 -15.86 9.35 6.91
C THR A 181 -17.32 9.74 7.00
N SER A 182 -17.90 9.70 8.20
CA SER A 182 -19.31 10.02 8.38
C SER A 182 -19.63 11.45 7.94
N PRO A 183 -20.54 11.66 6.98
CA PRO A 183 -20.91 12.99 6.53
C PRO A 183 -21.67 13.81 7.61
N ASN A 184 -22.14 13.15 8.67
CA ASN A 184 -22.94 13.74 9.74
C ASN A 184 -22.13 14.01 11.02
N GLY A 185 -20.81 13.98 10.97
CA GLY A 185 -19.94 14.23 12.11
C GLY A 185 -18.94 13.11 12.37
N THR A 186 -18.41 13.08 13.58
CA THR A 186 -17.42 12.08 14.01
C THR A 186 -18.08 10.72 14.27
N GLY A 187 -17.41 9.64 13.86
CA GLY A 187 -17.79 8.28 14.25
C GLY A 187 -17.59 8.08 15.75
N ARG A 188 -18.28 7.08 16.31
CA ARG A 188 -18.26 6.78 17.75
C ARG A 188 -16.86 6.50 18.31
N ALA A 189 -15.96 5.93 17.50
CA ALA A 189 -14.59 5.63 17.91
C ALA A 189 -13.57 6.77 17.65
N ASP A 190 -13.96 7.86 16.94
CA ASP A 190 -12.99 8.90 16.56
C ASP A 190 -12.40 9.63 17.79
N GLY A 191 -13.19 9.78 18.85
CA GLY A 191 -12.77 10.38 20.12
C GLY A 191 -11.93 9.48 21.03
N LEU A 192 -11.75 8.20 20.67
CA LEU A 192 -11.05 7.25 21.53
C LEU A 192 -9.57 7.63 21.72
N GLY A 193 -9.10 7.57 22.96
CA GLY A 193 -7.69 7.79 23.29
C GLY A 193 -6.77 6.70 22.75
N LYS A 194 -5.47 6.99 22.69
CA LYS A 194 -4.45 6.05 22.18
C LYS A 194 -4.47 4.72 22.94
N GLU A 195 -4.54 4.79 24.28
CA GLU A 195 -4.52 3.59 25.13
C GLU A 195 -5.73 2.69 24.89
N ASP A 196 -6.95 3.23 24.93
CA ASP A 196 -8.18 2.46 24.78
C ASP A 196 -8.31 1.90 23.37
N ARG A 197 -7.93 2.68 22.35
CA ARG A 197 -7.88 2.19 20.96
C ARG A 197 -6.89 1.04 20.81
N THR A 198 -5.75 1.08 21.47
CA THR A 198 -4.77 -0.01 21.46
C THR A 198 -5.32 -1.25 22.16
N LYS A 199 -6.02 -1.09 23.30
CA LYS A 199 -6.68 -2.20 24.01
C LYS A 199 -7.74 -2.87 23.11
N CYS A 200 -8.55 -2.08 22.42
CA CYS A 200 -9.54 -2.61 21.45
C CYS A 200 -8.86 -3.41 20.34
N ALA A 201 -7.78 -2.87 19.74
CA ALA A 201 -7.03 -3.58 18.70
C ALA A 201 -6.44 -4.91 19.20
N ILE A 202 -5.89 -4.92 20.41
CA ILE A 202 -5.37 -6.14 21.05
C ILE A 202 -6.51 -7.14 21.31
N ALA A 203 -7.64 -6.69 21.85
CA ALA A 203 -8.78 -7.56 22.16
C ALA A 203 -9.34 -8.22 20.87
N PHE A 204 -9.49 -7.46 19.79
CA PHE A 204 -9.85 -7.99 18.47
C PHE A 204 -8.86 -9.06 17.99
N CYS A 205 -7.57 -8.72 18.02
CA CYS A 205 -6.52 -9.61 17.51
C CYS A 205 -6.40 -10.91 18.31
N GLU A 206 -6.49 -10.86 19.64
CA GLU A 206 -6.45 -12.07 20.48
C GLU A 206 -7.70 -12.92 20.27
N GLU A 207 -8.87 -12.31 20.08
CA GLU A 207 -10.10 -13.04 19.73
C GLU A 207 -9.98 -13.72 18.37
N VAL A 208 -9.50 -13.00 17.32
CA VAL A 208 -9.24 -13.58 15.98
C VAL A 208 -8.30 -14.79 16.09
N LYS A 209 -7.27 -14.70 16.92
CA LYS A 209 -6.31 -15.78 17.14
C LYS A 209 -6.96 -16.98 17.85
N SER A 210 -7.82 -16.75 18.85
CA SER A 210 -8.56 -17.80 19.56
C SER A 210 -9.50 -18.58 18.62
N LEU A 211 -10.04 -17.87 17.60
CA LEU A 211 -10.90 -18.43 16.56
C LEU A 211 -10.12 -19.18 15.45
N GLY A 212 -8.79 -19.26 15.55
CA GLY A 212 -7.93 -20.01 14.64
C GLY A 212 -7.50 -19.26 13.37
N TYR A 213 -7.69 -17.94 13.32
CA TYR A 213 -7.23 -17.10 12.22
C TYR A 213 -5.98 -16.29 12.58
N LYS A 214 -5.25 -15.83 11.57
CA LYS A 214 -4.13 -14.92 11.76
C LYS A 214 -4.65 -13.49 11.93
N PRO A 215 -4.29 -12.79 13.02
CA PRO A 215 -4.70 -11.39 13.20
C PRO A 215 -3.74 -10.40 12.56
N GLY A 216 -4.26 -9.23 12.21
CA GLY A 216 -3.49 -8.07 11.78
C GLY A 216 -4.15 -6.77 12.16
N VAL A 217 -3.41 -5.68 12.03
CA VAL A 217 -3.90 -4.32 12.27
C VAL A 217 -3.56 -3.46 11.07
N TYR A 218 -4.57 -2.74 10.56
CA TYR A 218 -4.42 -1.72 9.53
C TYR A 218 -4.63 -0.34 10.13
N ALA A 219 -3.75 0.56 9.77
CA ALA A 219 -3.88 1.99 10.00
C ALA A 219 -2.95 2.79 9.08
N SER A 220 -3.17 4.10 8.97
CA SER A 220 -2.19 4.98 8.36
C SER A 220 -0.94 5.15 9.23
N THR A 221 0.19 5.54 8.62
CA THR A 221 1.42 5.88 9.36
C THR A 221 1.17 6.88 10.48
N THR A 222 0.33 7.89 10.22
CA THR A 222 0.00 8.90 11.25
C THR A 222 -0.75 8.28 12.42
N TRP A 223 -1.65 7.34 12.16
CA TRP A 223 -2.40 6.66 13.20
C TRP A 223 -1.51 5.70 14.00
N PHE A 224 -0.64 4.93 13.34
CA PHE A 224 0.35 4.11 14.04
C PHE A 224 1.27 4.92 14.96
N ARG A 225 1.63 6.14 14.59
CA ARG A 225 2.47 7.01 15.41
C ARG A 225 1.72 7.70 16.55
N LYS A 226 0.44 8.07 16.33
CA LYS A 226 -0.27 9.00 17.22
C LYS A 226 -1.51 8.41 17.91
N ARG A 227 -2.17 7.44 17.32
CA ARG A 227 -3.50 6.99 17.72
C ARG A 227 -3.55 5.58 18.30
N VAL A 228 -2.52 4.78 18.10
CA VAL A 228 -2.33 3.45 18.70
C VAL A 228 -0.88 3.30 19.17
N ASP A 229 -0.63 2.34 20.04
CA ASP A 229 0.72 1.93 20.43
C ASP A 229 1.22 0.85 19.45
N LEU A 230 2.02 1.29 18.48
CA LEU A 230 2.57 0.40 17.45
C LEU A 230 3.44 -0.71 18.06
N ASP A 231 4.21 -0.42 19.09
CA ASP A 231 5.12 -1.41 19.67
C ASP A 231 4.34 -2.53 20.36
N ALA A 232 3.23 -2.22 21.02
CA ALA A 232 2.32 -3.22 21.59
C ALA A 232 1.62 -4.07 20.51
N LEU A 233 1.48 -3.55 19.30
CA LEU A 233 0.80 -4.21 18.17
C LEU A 233 1.74 -5.01 17.26
N ARG A 234 3.07 -4.84 17.36
CA ARG A 234 4.06 -5.54 16.49
C ARG A 234 4.05 -7.05 16.57
N LYS A 235 3.41 -7.63 17.57
CA LYS A 235 3.19 -9.09 17.66
C LYS A 235 2.13 -9.61 16.68
N TYR A 236 1.40 -8.70 16.01
CA TYR A 236 0.44 -8.99 14.95
C TYR A 236 0.97 -8.52 13.60
N THR A 237 0.32 -8.93 12.52
CA THR A 237 0.66 -8.45 11.18
C THR A 237 0.30 -6.97 11.04
N ILE A 238 1.26 -6.13 10.65
CA ILE A 238 1.06 -4.69 10.46
C ILE A 238 0.84 -4.38 8.98
N TRP A 239 -0.30 -3.78 8.69
CA TRP A 239 -0.63 -3.27 7.36
C TRP A 239 -0.69 -1.74 7.42
N ASN A 240 0.31 -1.08 6.84
CA ASN A 240 0.46 0.37 6.90
C ASN A 240 -0.01 1.05 5.62
N ALA A 241 -0.85 2.09 5.77
CA ALA A 241 -1.20 2.98 4.66
C ALA A 241 -0.31 4.23 4.67
N HIS A 242 0.33 4.49 3.53
CA HIS A 242 1.07 5.73 3.28
C HIS A 242 1.25 5.93 1.77
N TYR A 243 0.67 6.99 1.22
CA TYR A 243 0.61 7.24 -0.20
C TYR A 243 1.63 8.28 -0.67
N GLY A 244 1.94 8.27 -1.97
CA GLY A 244 2.80 9.30 -2.59
C GLY A 244 4.29 9.19 -2.25
N VAL A 245 4.73 8.04 -1.75
CA VAL A 245 6.13 7.74 -1.42
C VAL A 245 6.58 6.46 -2.12
N SER A 246 7.89 6.23 -2.17
CA SER A 246 8.48 5.04 -2.79
C SER A 246 8.50 3.81 -1.88
N SER A 247 8.31 3.98 -0.56
CA SER A 247 8.29 2.88 0.41
C SER A 247 7.55 3.28 1.68
N SER A 248 7.15 2.30 2.49
CA SER A 248 6.55 2.57 3.80
C SER A 248 7.54 3.29 4.73
N PRO A 249 7.12 4.38 5.41
CA PRO A 249 7.99 5.11 6.36
C PRO A 249 8.04 4.47 7.75
N ILE A 250 7.39 3.35 7.95
CA ILE A 250 7.50 2.49 9.15
C ILE A 250 7.71 1.05 8.71
N ASP A 251 8.33 0.26 9.57
CA ASP A 251 8.44 -1.18 9.39
C ASP A 251 7.06 -1.83 9.48
N CYS A 252 6.69 -2.60 8.45
CA CYS A 252 5.39 -3.24 8.32
C CYS A 252 5.47 -4.51 7.46
N ASP A 253 4.51 -5.41 7.63
CA ASP A 253 4.40 -6.65 6.85
C ASP A 253 3.73 -6.42 5.50
N MET A 254 2.86 -5.41 5.42
CA MET A 254 2.12 -5.02 4.21
C MET A 254 2.03 -3.50 4.14
N TRP A 255 2.22 -2.97 2.95
CA TRP A 255 2.13 -1.53 2.69
C TRP A 255 1.09 -1.24 1.61
N GLN A 256 0.12 -0.36 1.94
CA GLN A 256 -0.80 0.23 0.97
C GLN A 256 -0.19 1.55 0.48
N GLY A 257 0.37 1.52 -0.71
CA GLY A 257 1.11 2.65 -1.29
C GLY A 257 0.27 3.56 -2.17
N THR A 258 -0.97 3.18 -2.46
CA THR A 258 -1.91 3.95 -3.30
C THR A 258 -3.35 3.63 -2.92
N GLU A 259 -4.25 4.59 -3.14
CA GLU A 259 -5.71 4.47 -3.00
C GLU A 259 -6.43 4.40 -4.37
N LYS A 260 -5.67 4.23 -5.46
CA LYS A 260 -6.16 4.24 -6.85
C LYS A 260 -6.35 2.84 -7.38
#